data_97638cd5d5f706b90316f2c3b21ef032
#
_entry.id   97638cd5d5f706b90316f2c3b21ef032
#
_cell.length_a   1.000
_cell.length_b   1.000
_cell.length_c   1.000
_cell.angle_alpha   90.00
_cell.angle_beta   90.00
_cell.angle_gamma   90.00
#
_symmetry.space_group_name_H-M   'P 1'
#
loop_
_entity.id
_entity.type
_entity.pdbx_description
1 polymer ?
#
loop_
_entity_poly.entity_id
_entity_poly.type
_entity_poly.pdbx_seq_one_letter_code
_entity_poly.pdbx_strand_id
1 'polypeptide(L)'
;MSILSDTVRGVGRLFFPVRCPVCGGEMPPGSRVVCTRCRYAVPLTGFCYATYNPLWERLSALVPVEQASAFLYFIPGSGWRELIHRFKYDGAWRLARDMGVWYGHCLADSGLYDTVERIVPVPLHWRKRLRRGYNQAEYLAEGIARALRAEVDRHSVRRIRNNPAQALHRHAERWDNVEGIFAVRRPERLAGHHLLLVDDVLTTGATLLSCAETILRAAPDCRLSVAVLAVPQREFGLDG
;
A
#
# COMPACT_ATOMS: atom_id res chain seq x y z
N MET A 1 24.17 23.85 4.38
CA MET A 1 23.94 23.32 3.01
C MET A 1 24.34 24.41 2.05
N SER A 2 25.34 24.20 1.17
CA SER A 2 26.05 25.29 0.47
C SER A 2 25.30 25.71 -0.79
N ILE A 3 25.29 27.02 -1.06
CA ILE A 3 24.76 27.70 -2.25
C ILE A 3 25.27 27.04 -3.55
N LEU A 4 26.52 26.55 -3.55
CA LEU A 4 27.11 25.82 -4.67
C LEU A 4 26.32 24.51 -5.04
N SER A 5 25.82 23.78 -4.07
CA SER A 5 25.09 22.55 -4.36
C SER A 5 23.70 22.80 -4.99
N ASP A 6 23.09 23.94 -4.66
CA ASP A 6 21.80 24.33 -5.22
C ASP A 6 21.95 24.91 -6.62
N THR A 7 23.05 25.61 -6.91
CA THR A 7 23.38 26.14 -8.25
C THR A 7 23.71 25.00 -9.23
N VAL A 8 24.50 24.02 -8.83
CA VAL A 8 24.82 22.83 -9.66
C VAL A 8 23.56 21.99 -9.93
N ARG A 9 22.66 21.83 -8.94
CA ARG A 9 21.35 21.18 -9.15
C ARG A 9 20.44 21.98 -10.07
N GLY A 10 20.47 23.31 -10.01
CA GLY A 10 19.71 24.20 -10.89
C GLY A 10 20.13 24.07 -12.36
N VAL A 11 21.46 24.13 -12.62
CA VAL A 11 22.01 23.95 -13.96
C VAL A 11 21.78 22.55 -14.51
N GLY A 12 21.92 21.51 -13.69
CA GLY A 12 21.62 20.14 -14.10
C GLY A 12 20.14 19.92 -14.51
N ARG A 13 19.19 20.63 -13.86
CA ARG A 13 17.77 20.59 -14.23
C ARG A 13 17.46 21.29 -15.56
N LEU A 14 18.25 22.25 -15.97
CA LEU A 14 18.09 22.92 -17.27
C LEU A 14 18.34 21.95 -18.43
N PHE A 15 19.31 21.05 -18.27
CA PHE A 15 19.68 20.05 -19.30
C PHE A 15 18.95 18.71 -19.11
N PHE A 16 18.54 18.36 -17.88
CA PHE A 16 17.84 17.13 -17.55
C PHE A 16 16.63 17.41 -16.67
N PRO A 17 15.53 17.96 -17.25
CA PRO A 17 14.34 18.28 -16.48
C PRO A 17 13.74 17.00 -15.88
N VAL A 18 13.44 17.04 -14.59
CA VAL A 18 12.69 15.96 -13.91
C VAL A 18 11.27 15.96 -14.46
N ARG A 19 10.84 14.86 -15.04
CA ARG A 19 9.52 14.73 -15.63
C ARG A 19 8.51 14.11 -14.65
N CYS A 20 7.29 14.61 -14.71
CA CYS A 20 6.18 14.06 -13.93
C CYS A 20 5.90 12.60 -14.34
N PRO A 21 5.91 11.65 -13.39
CA PRO A 21 5.71 10.23 -13.71
C PRO A 21 4.29 9.91 -14.20
N VAL A 22 3.34 10.82 -14.03
CA VAL A 22 1.94 10.66 -14.46
C VAL A 22 1.69 11.22 -15.85
N CYS A 23 2.13 12.45 -16.14
CA CYS A 23 1.80 13.12 -17.41
C CYS A 23 3.02 13.38 -18.31
N GLY A 24 4.24 13.05 -17.88
CA GLY A 24 5.47 13.33 -18.64
C GLY A 24 5.88 14.82 -18.70
N GLY A 25 5.04 15.74 -18.22
CA GLY A 25 5.34 17.17 -18.17
C GLY A 25 6.44 17.51 -17.17
N GLU A 26 6.89 18.75 -17.16
CA GLU A 26 7.93 19.21 -16.26
C GLU A 26 7.48 19.24 -14.80
N MET A 27 8.38 18.85 -13.90
CA MET A 27 8.15 18.90 -12.45
C MET A 27 8.56 20.26 -11.90
N PRO A 28 7.64 21.03 -11.28
CA PRO A 28 7.99 22.25 -10.58
C PRO A 28 9.05 22.01 -9.49
N PRO A 29 9.92 23.00 -9.22
CA PRO A 29 10.85 22.93 -8.10
C PRO A 29 10.12 22.62 -6.78
N GLY A 30 10.67 21.67 -5.99
CA GLY A 30 10.07 21.26 -4.71
C GLY A 30 8.98 20.17 -4.82
N SER A 31 8.46 19.87 -6.01
CA SER A 31 7.55 18.73 -6.20
C SER A 31 8.28 17.40 -6.04
N ARG A 32 7.69 16.48 -5.26
CA ARG A 32 8.32 15.18 -4.95
C ARG A 32 7.69 14.00 -5.70
N VAL A 33 6.37 14.00 -5.84
CA VAL A 33 5.62 12.85 -6.37
C VAL A 33 5.16 13.11 -7.79
N VAL A 34 4.38 14.17 -8.01
CA VAL A 34 3.78 14.55 -9.30
C VAL A 34 3.78 16.07 -9.45
N CYS A 35 3.58 16.57 -10.68
CA CYS A 35 3.43 18.00 -10.92
C CYS A 35 2.11 18.54 -10.33
N THR A 36 2.00 19.86 -10.21
CA THR A 36 0.82 20.53 -9.64
C THR A 36 -0.48 20.12 -10.35
N ARG A 37 -0.49 20.10 -11.70
CA ARG A 37 -1.65 19.66 -12.49
C ARG A 37 -2.12 18.25 -12.11
N CYS A 38 -1.19 17.28 -12.04
CA CYS A 38 -1.53 15.90 -11.68
C CYS A 38 -1.95 15.79 -10.22
N ARG A 39 -1.41 16.63 -9.34
CA ARG A 39 -1.82 16.65 -7.94
C ARG A 39 -3.28 17.09 -7.77
N TYR A 40 -3.75 18.05 -8.55
CA TYR A 40 -5.16 18.45 -8.56
C TYR A 40 -6.09 17.42 -9.22
N ALA A 41 -5.59 16.72 -10.24
CA ALA A 41 -6.35 15.71 -10.99
C ALA A 41 -6.12 14.28 -10.46
N VAL A 42 -5.70 14.13 -9.18
CA VAL A 42 -5.52 12.81 -8.59
C VAL A 42 -6.88 12.13 -8.35
N PRO A 43 -7.07 10.88 -8.79
CA PRO A 43 -8.32 10.16 -8.61
C PRO A 43 -8.42 9.57 -7.19
N LEU A 44 -8.54 10.43 -6.18
CA LEU A 44 -8.68 10.01 -4.79
C LEU A 44 -10.02 9.28 -4.58
N THR A 45 -10.00 8.24 -3.75
CA THR A 45 -11.23 7.54 -3.35
C THR A 45 -11.97 8.27 -2.23
N GLY A 46 -11.25 8.98 -1.38
CA GLY A 46 -11.79 9.55 -0.15
C GLY A 46 -12.07 8.54 0.97
N PHE A 47 -11.78 7.25 0.77
CA PHE A 47 -12.12 6.18 1.73
C PHE A 47 -11.46 6.35 3.10
N CYS A 48 -10.30 7.03 3.18
CA CYS A 48 -9.65 7.29 4.46
C CYS A 48 -10.49 8.17 5.41
N TYR A 49 -11.46 8.94 4.89
CA TYR A 49 -12.33 9.81 5.69
C TYR A 49 -13.70 9.21 5.99
N ALA A 50 -13.96 7.97 5.55
CA ALA A 50 -15.24 7.29 5.72
C ALA A 50 -15.04 5.97 6.49
N THR A 51 -15.67 5.87 7.67
CA THR A 51 -15.68 4.62 8.46
C THR A 51 -16.29 3.47 7.67
N TYR A 52 -17.39 3.75 6.97
CA TYR A 52 -18.06 2.81 6.07
C TYR A 52 -17.81 3.23 4.63
N ASN A 53 -17.18 2.37 3.86
CA ASN A 53 -16.89 2.59 2.45
C ASN A 53 -16.87 1.24 1.70
N PRO A 54 -16.97 1.23 0.35
CA PRO A 54 -17.09 -0.01 -0.41
C PRO A 54 -15.96 -1.02 -0.17
N LEU A 55 -14.75 -0.56 0.15
CA LEU A 55 -13.64 -1.46 0.46
C LEU A 55 -13.83 -2.09 1.85
N TRP A 56 -14.25 -1.31 2.84
CA TRP A 56 -14.54 -1.81 4.17
C TRP A 56 -15.69 -2.84 4.14
N GLU A 57 -16.79 -2.54 3.45
CA GLU A 57 -17.92 -3.45 3.30
C GLU A 57 -17.50 -4.81 2.72
N ARG A 58 -16.68 -4.77 1.65
CA ARG A 58 -16.19 -6.00 1.02
C ARG A 58 -15.27 -6.81 1.92
N LEU A 59 -14.37 -6.18 2.67
CA LEU A 59 -13.40 -6.88 3.52
C LEU A 59 -14.03 -7.36 4.83
N SER A 60 -14.87 -6.54 5.47
CA SER A 60 -15.51 -6.87 6.75
C SER A 60 -16.51 -8.04 6.66
N ALA A 61 -17.05 -8.28 5.47
CA ALA A 61 -17.87 -9.47 5.19
C ALA A 61 -17.06 -10.79 5.24
N LEU A 62 -15.72 -10.72 5.16
CA LEU A 62 -14.86 -11.90 5.06
C LEU A 62 -13.92 -12.06 6.26
N VAL A 63 -13.42 -10.96 6.81
CA VAL A 63 -12.51 -10.94 7.95
C VAL A 63 -12.82 -9.75 8.86
N PRO A 64 -12.63 -9.85 10.20
CA PRO A 64 -12.84 -8.73 11.09
C PRO A 64 -11.77 -7.64 10.81
N VAL A 65 -12.20 -6.52 10.22
CA VAL A 65 -11.37 -5.32 10.01
C VAL A 65 -12.03 -4.12 10.65
N GLU A 66 -11.25 -3.31 11.38
CA GLU A 66 -11.76 -2.07 11.99
C GLU A 66 -11.95 -0.98 10.94
N GLN A 67 -10.93 -0.71 10.15
CA GLN A 67 -10.95 0.27 9.07
C GLN A 67 -10.35 -0.32 7.80
N ALA A 68 -10.85 0.13 6.65
CA ALA A 68 -10.23 -0.17 5.36
C ALA A 68 -10.22 1.07 4.48
N SER A 69 -9.08 1.35 3.84
CA SER A 69 -8.93 2.49 2.96
C SER A 69 -8.14 2.14 1.71
N ALA A 70 -8.49 2.81 0.62
CA ALA A 70 -7.69 2.90 -0.59
C ALA A 70 -7.38 4.37 -0.85
N PHE A 71 -6.16 4.67 -1.33
CA PHE A 71 -5.78 6.06 -1.57
C PHE A 71 -6.38 6.57 -2.87
N LEU A 72 -6.26 5.80 -3.96
CA LEU A 72 -6.73 6.24 -5.28
C LEU A 72 -7.40 5.12 -6.08
N TYR A 73 -8.18 5.56 -7.06
CA TYR A 73 -8.72 4.64 -8.05
C TYR A 73 -7.66 4.26 -9.08
N PHE A 74 -7.59 2.96 -9.38
CA PHE A 74 -6.81 2.41 -10.47
C PHE A 74 -7.63 2.47 -11.75
N ILE A 75 -7.29 3.42 -12.64
CA ILE A 75 -8.00 3.66 -13.88
C ILE A 75 -7.15 3.11 -15.04
N PRO A 76 -7.64 2.13 -15.82
CA PRO A 76 -6.94 1.63 -17.00
C PRO A 76 -6.60 2.76 -18.00
N GLY A 77 -5.39 2.76 -18.54
CA GLY A 77 -4.93 3.78 -19.49
C GLY A 77 -4.54 5.13 -18.89
N SER A 78 -4.70 5.34 -17.58
CA SER A 78 -4.28 6.57 -16.93
C SER A 78 -2.78 6.58 -16.62
N GLY A 79 -2.19 7.78 -16.57
CA GLY A 79 -0.80 7.94 -16.09
C GLY A 79 -0.61 7.53 -14.63
N TRP A 80 -1.66 7.47 -13.83
CA TRP A 80 -1.62 6.96 -12.46
C TRP A 80 -1.40 5.45 -12.40
N ARG A 81 -1.98 4.70 -13.35
CA ARG A 81 -1.67 3.28 -13.52
C ARG A 81 -0.20 3.09 -13.87
N GLU A 82 0.34 3.91 -14.75
CA GLU A 82 1.75 3.84 -15.16
C GLU A 82 2.68 4.15 -13.98
N LEU A 83 2.37 5.15 -13.17
CA LEU A 83 3.10 5.47 -11.94
C LEU A 83 3.17 4.26 -11.00
N ILE A 84 2.05 3.57 -10.73
CA ILE A 84 2.00 2.37 -9.88
C ILE A 84 2.80 1.22 -10.53
N HIS A 85 2.76 1.08 -11.84
CA HIS A 85 3.52 0.07 -12.56
C HIS A 85 5.04 0.28 -12.40
N ARG A 86 5.50 1.52 -12.44
CA ARG A 86 6.92 1.88 -12.21
C ARG A 86 7.42 1.47 -10.82
N PHE A 87 6.55 1.43 -9.81
CA PHE A 87 6.94 0.87 -8.50
C PHE A 87 7.38 -0.59 -8.59
N LYS A 88 6.89 -1.33 -9.58
CA LYS A 88 7.15 -2.78 -9.70
C LYS A 88 8.41 -3.10 -10.52
N TYR A 89 8.82 -2.18 -11.40
CA TYR A 89 9.82 -2.55 -12.42
C TYR A 89 11.00 -1.57 -12.55
N ASP A 90 10.83 -0.29 -12.26
CA ASP A 90 11.83 0.74 -12.57
C ASP A 90 12.68 1.16 -11.37
N GLY A 91 12.73 0.37 -10.30
CA GLY A 91 13.48 0.74 -9.10
C GLY A 91 12.96 2.00 -8.40
N ALA A 92 11.70 2.39 -8.66
CA ALA A 92 11.10 3.63 -8.17
C ALA A 92 10.62 3.55 -6.70
N TRP A 93 11.38 2.89 -5.84
CA TRP A 93 11.05 2.73 -4.42
C TRP A 93 10.88 4.06 -3.67
N ARG A 94 11.67 5.11 -4.07
CA ARG A 94 11.52 6.45 -3.48
C ARG A 94 10.14 7.03 -3.75
N LEU A 95 9.64 6.84 -4.97
CA LEU A 95 8.31 7.29 -5.36
C LEU A 95 7.20 6.55 -4.58
N ALA A 96 7.35 5.23 -4.37
CA ALA A 96 6.43 4.46 -3.53
C ALA A 96 6.40 4.98 -2.09
N ARG A 97 7.58 5.30 -1.52
CA ARG A 97 7.68 5.89 -0.19
C ARG A 97 7.06 7.28 -0.12
N ASP A 98 7.30 8.14 -1.09
CA ASP A 98 6.76 9.50 -1.11
C ASP A 98 5.24 9.50 -1.31
N MET A 99 4.69 8.55 -2.10
CA MET A 99 3.25 8.26 -2.15
C MET A 99 2.73 7.79 -0.80
N GLY A 100 3.47 6.93 -0.11
CA GLY A 100 3.16 6.49 1.25
C GLY A 100 3.09 7.64 2.25
N VAL A 101 4.00 8.62 2.16
CA VAL A 101 3.94 9.84 2.98
C VAL A 101 2.67 10.63 2.69
N TRP A 102 2.32 10.82 1.43
CA TRP A 102 1.10 11.55 1.06
C TRP A 102 -0.15 10.82 1.58
N TYR A 103 -0.25 9.53 1.33
CA TYR A 103 -1.36 8.72 1.84
C TYR A 103 -1.43 8.70 3.37
N GLY A 104 -0.27 8.55 4.03
CA GLY A 104 -0.17 8.57 5.49
C GLY A 104 -0.70 9.84 6.13
N HIS A 105 -0.48 11.00 5.50
CA HIS A 105 -1.09 12.26 5.96
C HIS A 105 -2.62 12.22 5.85
N CYS A 106 -3.18 11.69 4.76
CA CYS A 106 -4.63 11.55 4.64
C CYS A 106 -5.21 10.60 5.72
N LEU A 107 -4.49 9.50 6.04
CA LEU A 107 -4.90 8.60 7.12
C LEU A 107 -4.83 9.29 8.50
N ALA A 108 -3.76 10.04 8.78
CA ALA A 108 -3.61 10.79 10.03
C ALA A 108 -4.66 11.90 10.16
N ASP A 109 -4.89 12.67 9.09
CA ASP A 109 -5.87 13.77 9.07
C ASP A 109 -7.31 13.27 9.29
N SER A 110 -7.61 12.01 9.01
CA SER A 110 -8.93 11.42 9.23
C SER A 110 -9.25 11.11 10.70
N GLY A 111 -8.23 10.91 11.54
CA GLY A 111 -8.38 10.46 12.93
C GLY A 111 -8.78 8.97 13.09
N LEU A 112 -9.17 8.28 12.01
CA LEU A 112 -9.66 6.89 12.07
C LEU A 112 -8.53 5.87 12.29
N TYR A 113 -7.27 6.27 12.12
CA TYR A 113 -6.08 5.42 12.20
C TYR A 113 -5.14 5.79 13.36
N ASP A 114 -5.55 6.67 14.27
CA ASP A 114 -4.71 7.21 15.35
C ASP A 114 -4.23 6.15 16.34
N THR A 115 -4.97 5.04 16.47
CA THR A 115 -4.62 3.93 17.35
C THR A 115 -3.74 2.88 16.69
N VAL A 116 -3.33 3.07 15.43
CA VAL A 116 -2.42 2.14 14.73
C VAL A 116 -1.02 2.21 15.34
N GLU A 117 -0.54 1.09 15.84
CA GLU A 117 0.78 0.97 16.47
C GLU A 117 1.82 0.34 15.54
N ARG A 118 1.38 -0.59 14.69
CA ARG A 118 2.26 -1.34 13.79
C ARG A 118 1.71 -1.39 12.37
N ILE A 119 2.62 -1.24 11.41
CA ILE A 119 2.29 -1.35 10.00
C ILE A 119 2.97 -2.60 9.43
N VAL A 120 2.15 -3.51 8.90
CA VAL A 120 2.60 -4.77 8.32
C VAL A 120 2.46 -4.69 6.80
N PRO A 121 3.55 -4.53 6.05
CA PRO A 121 3.50 -4.62 4.59
C PRO A 121 3.22 -6.05 4.16
N VAL A 122 2.27 -6.25 3.23
CA VAL A 122 2.00 -7.58 2.65
C VAL A 122 3.28 -8.13 2.03
N PRO A 123 3.75 -9.33 2.48
CA PRO A 123 5.02 -9.86 2.03
C PRO A 123 5.00 -10.30 0.57
N LEU A 124 6.04 -9.93 -0.15
CA LEU A 124 6.29 -10.42 -1.50
C LEU A 124 7.02 -11.78 -1.46
N HIS A 125 6.67 -12.70 -2.36
CA HIS A 125 7.41 -13.96 -2.46
C HIS A 125 8.88 -13.72 -2.85
N TRP A 126 9.83 -14.47 -2.26
CA TRP A 126 11.27 -14.28 -2.41
C TRP A 126 11.74 -14.24 -3.88
N ARG A 127 11.17 -15.07 -4.77
CA ARG A 127 11.48 -15.05 -6.21
C ARG A 127 11.09 -13.72 -6.89
N LYS A 128 9.93 -13.16 -6.49
CA LYS A 128 9.51 -11.85 -7.00
C LYS A 128 10.38 -10.74 -6.42
N ARG A 129 10.77 -10.85 -5.14
CA ARG A 129 11.70 -9.91 -4.48
C ARG A 129 13.07 -9.90 -5.16
N LEU A 130 13.64 -11.07 -5.51
CA LEU A 130 14.89 -11.17 -6.27
C LEU A 130 14.78 -10.49 -7.64
N ARG A 131 13.68 -10.72 -8.37
CA ARG A 131 13.47 -10.13 -9.69
C ARG A 131 13.26 -8.62 -9.65
N ARG A 132 12.59 -8.09 -8.60
CA ARG A 132 12.25 -6.66 -8.46
C ARG A 132 13.27 -5.88 -7.65
N GLY A 133 14.11 -6.56 -6.87
CA GLY A 133 15.06 -5.96 -5.94
C GLY A 133 14.45 -5.54 -4.60
N TYR A 134 13.13 -5.32 -4.53
CA TYR A 134 12.44 -4.84 -3.33
C TYR A 134 10.95 -5.21 -3.29
N ASN A 135 10.32 -4.98 -2.14
CA ASN A 135 8.87 -5.08 -1.95
C ASN A 135 8.26 -3.66 -1.90
N GLN A 136 7.36 -3.36 -2.81
CA GLN A 136 6.71 -2.04 -2.94
C GLN A 136 5.91 -1.67 -1.70
N ALA A 137 5.19 -2.66 -1.12
CA ALA A 137 4.41 -2.46 0.10
C ALA A 137 5.28 -2.04 1.29
N GLU A 138 6.55 -2.49 1.36
CA GLU A 138 7.48 -2.07 2.42
C GLU A 138 7.77 -0.56 2.35
N TYR A 139 8.05 -0.02 1.17
CA TYR A 139 8.33 1.41 1.02
C TYR A 139 7.09 2.29 1.17
N LEU A 140 5.93 1.79 0.71
CA LEU A 140 4.65 2.44 0.97
C LEU A 140 4.39 2.52 2.49
N ALA A 141 4.57 1.40 3.20
CA ALA A 141 4.44 1.31 4.65
C ALA A 141 5.41 2.25 5.39
N GLU A 142 6.67 2.36 4.94
CA GLU A 142 7.64 3.33 5.48
C GLU A 142 7.16 4.78 5.37
N GLY A 143 6.52 5.11 4.25
CA GLY A 143 5.95 6.45 4.04
C GLY A 143 4.78 6.71 4.98
N ILE A 144 3.83 5.77 5.07
CA ILE A 144 2.65 5.86 5.96
C ILE A 144 3.09 5.95 7.42
N ALA A 145 4.06 5.13 7.83
CA ALA A 145 4.58 5.08 9.20
C ALA A 145 5.08 6.43 9.71
N ARG A 146 5.65 7.26 8.83
CA ARG A 146 6.14 8.60 9.21
C ARG A 146 5.02 9.53 9.64
N ALA A 147 3.86 9.46 9.00
CA ALA A 147 2.71 10.28 9.31
C ALA A 147 1.96 9.77 10.55
N LEU A 148 1.74 8.45 10.65
CA LEU A 148 1.05 7.81 11.76
C LEU A 148 1.94 7.59 12.99
N ARG A 149 3.27 7.81 12.89
CA ARG A 149 4.26 7.53 13.95
C ARG A 149 4.24 6.09 14.44
N ALA A 150 3.91 5.14 13.55
CA ALA A 150 3.80 3.72 13.82
C ALA A 150 5.08 2.96 13.43
N GLU A 151 5.31 1.80 14.04
CA GLU A 151 6.45 0.92 13.69
C GLU A 151 6.14 0.08 12.44
N VAL A 152 7.12 -0.06 11.52
CA VAL A 152 6.99 -0.96 10.35
C VAL A 152 7.54 -2.35 10.70
N ASP A 153 6.67 -3.36 10.73
CA ASP A 153 7.06 -4.75 10.94
C ASP A 153 7.17 -5.52 9.61
N ARG A 154 8.39 -5.74 9.15
CA ARG A 154 8.72 -6.46 7.89
C ARG A 154 8.98 -7.95 8.10
N HIS A 155 9.01 -8.42 9.35
CA HIS A 155 9.60 -9.71 9.68
C HIS A 155 8.63 -10.71 10.30
N SER A 156 7.56 -10.25 10.93
CA SER A 156 6.61 -11.13 11.62
C SER A 156 5.76 -11.95 10.67
N VAL A 157 5.47 -11.45 9.45
CA VAL A 157 4.74 -12.18 8.43
C VAL A 157 5.64 -12.51 7.24
N ARG A 158 5.53 -13.71 6.69
CA ARG A 158 6.30 -14.15 5.53
C ARG A 158 5.42 -14.85 4.50
N ARG A 159 5.67 -14.60 3.21
CA ARG A 159 5.03 -15.35 2.12
C ARG A 159 5.84 -16.60 1.81
N ILE A 160 5.24 -17.78 1.98
CA ILE A 160 5.88 -19.09 1.82
C ILE A 160 5.56 -19.75 0.46
N ARG A 161 4.44 -19.40 -0.19
CA ARG A 161 4.07 -19.93 -1.52
C ARG A 161 3.91 -18.82 -2.56
N ASN A 162 4.20 -19.14 -3.83
CA ASN A 162 4.23 -18.15 -4.92
C ASN A 162 2.87 -17.95 -5.61
N ASN A 163 1.94 -18.91 -5.54
CA ASN A 163 0.73 -18.92 -6.38
C ASN A 163 -0.55 -18.65 -5.57
N PRO A 164 -1.27 -17.52 -5.80
CA PRO A 164 -2.55 -17.24 -5.13
C PRO A 164 -3.73 -18.02 -5.72
N ALA A 165 -3.68 -18.42 -7.01
CA ALA A 165 -4.84 -18.98 -7.70
C ALA A 165 -5.25 -20.38 -7.22
N GLN A 166 -4.31 -21.20 -6.73
CA GLN A 166 -4.62 -22.55 -6.24
C GLN A 166 -5.16 -22.60 -4.80
N ALA A 167 -5.01 -21.52 -4.03
CA ALA A 167 -5.50 -21.47 -2.66
C ALA A 167 -7.00 -21.13 -2.58
N LEU A 168 -7.54 -20.36 -3.52
CA LEU A 168 -8.94 -19.93 -3.54
C LEU A 168 -9.93 -21.07 -3.84
N HIS A 169 -9.54 -22.05 -4.66
CA HIS A 169 -10.41 -23.21 -4.99
C HIS A 169 -10.52 -24.25 -3.85
N ARG A 170 -9.72 -24.13 -2.79
CA ARG A 170 -9.75 -25.05 -1.64
C ARG A 170 -10.50 -24.51 -0.42
N HIS A 171 -10.96 -23.27 -0.44
CA HIS A 171 -11.63 -22.63 0.70
C HIS A 171 -13.02 -23.18 1.01
N ALA A 172 -13.67 -23.91 0.08
CA ALA A 172 -15.01 -24.43 0.31
C ALA A 172 -15.08 -25.76 1.11
N GLU A 173 -13.95 -26.48 1.29
CA GLU A 173 -14.06 -27.85 1.78
C GLU A 173 -13.14 -28.31 2.93
N ARG A 174 -12.17 -27.51 3.43
CA ARG A 174 -11.27 -28.01 4.51
C ARG A 174 -10.78 -26.94 5.45
N TRP A 175 -11.37 -26.85 6.61
CA TRP A 175 -10.96 -25.97 7.72
C TRP A 175 -9.71 -26.45 8.48
N ASP A 176 -9.22 -27.69 8.32
CA ASP A 176 -8.28 -28.28 9.27
C ASP A 176 -6.81 -28.44 8.82
N ASN A 177 -6.41 -28.21 7.56
CA ASN A 177 -5.00 -28.39 7.15
C ASN A 177 -4.60 -27.63 5.88
N VAL A 178 -4.86 -26.34 5.79
CA VAL A 178 -4.35 -25.56 4.64
C VAL A 178 -3.06 -24.85 5.05
N GLU A 179 -1.93 -25.41 4.68
CA GLU A 179 -0.67 -24.65 4.60
C GLU A 179 -0.90 -23.42 3.70
N GLY A 180 -1.13 -22.27 4.31
CA GLY A 180 -1.49 -21.02 3.65
C GLY A 180 -0.37 -20.47 2.77
N ILE A 181 -0.69 -19.41 2.04
CA ILE A 181 0.29 -18.64 1.24
C ILE A 181 1.27 -17.90 2.16
N PHE A 182 0.82 -17.56 3.35
CA PHE A 182 1.58 -16.81 4.37
C PHE A 182 1.80 -17.65 5.63
N ALA A 183 2.81 -17.26 6.41
CA ALA A 183 3.07 -17.77 7.75
C ALA A 183 3.48 -16.62 8.67
N VAL A 184 3.00 -16.64 9.92
CA VAL A 184 3.44 -15.74 10.98
C VAL A 184 4.61 -16.40 11.71
N ARG A 185 5.70 -15.67 11.86
CA ARG A 185 6.92 -16.12 12.55
C ARG A 185 7.07 -15.58 13.95
N ARG A 186 6.49 -14.42 14.22
CA ARG A 186 6.59 -13.70 15.49
C ARG A 186 5.21 -13.20 15.91
N PRO A 187 4.31 -14.13 16.32
CA PRO A 187 2.96 -13.77 16.73
C PRO A 187 2.97 -12.81 17.93
N GLU A 188 3.93 -12.92 18.81
CA GLU A 188 4.11 -12.06 19.98
C GLU A 188 4.31 -10.58 19.63
N ARG A 189 4.77 -10.26 18.42
CA ARG A 189 4.90 -8.89 17.95
C ARG A 189 3.60 -8.32 17.39
N LEU A 190 2.63 -9.17 17.12
CA LEU A 190 1.34 -8.78 16.52
C LEU A 190 0.23 -8.78 17.56
N ALA A 191 0.32 -9.67 18.54
CA ALA A 191 -0.67 -9.88 19.61
C ALA A 191 -0.92 -8.58 20.41
N GLY A 192 -2.21 -8.28 20.66
CA GLY A 192 -2.65 -7.12 21.41
C GLY A 192 -2.48 -5.76 20.73
N HIS A 193 -1.87 -5.70 19.56
CA HIS A 193 -1.62 -4.45 18.84
C HIS A 193 -2.70 -4.13 17.79
N HIS A 194 -2.86 -2.83 17.50
CA HIS A 194 -3.60 -2.39 16.33
C HIS A 194 -2.66 -2.37 15.10
N LEU A 195 -2.92 -3.27 14.17
CA LEU A 195 -2.13 -3.49 12.98
C LEU A 195 -2.75 -2.78 11.77
N LEU A 196 -1.92 -2.15 10.94
CA LEU A 196 -2.32 -1.67 9.61
C LEU A 196 -1.65 -2.56 8.54
N LEU A 197 -2.43 -3.41 7.87
CA LEU A 197 -1.97 -4.22 6.75
C LEU A 197 -1.91 -3.37 5.48
N VAL A 198 -0.73 -3.28 4.85
CA VAL A 198 -0.49 -2.39 3.70
C VAL A 198 -0.11 -3.17 2.45
N ASP A 199 -0.80 -2.88 1.32
CA ASP A 199 -0.46 -3.42 -0.01
C ASP A 199 -0.49 -2.32 -1.08
N ASP A 200 0.06 -2.61 -2.29
CA ASP A 200 0.08 -1.65 -3.40
C ASP A 200 -1.27 -1.56 -4.13
N VAL A 201 -1.79 -2.65 -4.65
CA VAL A 201 -3.04 -2.67 -5.42
C VAL A 201 -3.90 -3.85 -5.02
N LEU A 202 -5.10 -3.56 -4.56
CA LEU A 202 -6.10 -4.58 -4.34
C LEU A 202 -6.91 -4.77 -5.64
N THR A 203 -6.86 -5.98 -6.19
CA THR A 203 -7.71 -6.42 -7.30
C THR A 203 -8.81 -7.34 -6.77
N THR A 204 -8.62 -8.64 -6.81
CA THR A 204 -9.56 -9.60 -6.21
C THR A 204 -9.53 -9.60 -4.68
N GLY A 205 -8.51 -9.05 -4.06
CA GLY A 205 -8.31 -9.06 -2.61
C GLY A 205 -7.73 -10.37 -2.04
N ALA A 206 -7.63 -11.42 -2.84
CA ALA A 206 -7.24 -12.76 -2.39
C ALA A 206 -5.90 -12.81 -1.62
N THR A 207 -4.90 -12.06 -2.07
CA THR A 207 -3.59 -11.99 -1.40
C THR A 207 -3.69 -11.31 -0.05
N LEU A 208 -4.40 -10.19 0.02
CA LEU A 208 -4.58 -9.41 1.24
C LEU A 208 -5.43 -10.18 2.26
N LEU A 209 -6.53 -10.78 1.84
CA LEU A 209 -7.40 -11.60 2.69
C LEU A 209 -6.65 -12.80 3.27
N SER A 210 -5.90 -13.56 2.44
CA SER A 210 -5.08 -14.67 2.94
C SER A 210 -4.02 -14.23 3.95
N CYS A 211 -3.44 -13.03 3.79
CA CYS A 211 -2.51 -12.46 4.74
C CYS A 211 -3.21 -12.06 6.05
N ALA A 212 -4.36 -11.38 5.96
CA ALA A 212 -5.18 -10.97 7.09
C ALA A 212 -5.65 -12.18 7.93
N GLU A 213 -6.23 -13.21 7.30
CA GLU A 213 -6.63 -14.44 7.96
C GLU A 213 -5.46 -15.13 8.69
N THR A 214 -4.29 -15.16 8.06
CA THR A 214 -3.10 -15.77 8.67
C THR A 214 -2.66 -14.99 9.91
N ILE A 215 -2.71 -13.65 9.88
CA ILE A 215 -2.41 -12.79 11.02
C ILE A 215 -3.42 -13.02 12.15
N LEU A 216 -4.72 -12.91 11.86
CA LEU A 216 -5.80 -13.05 12.85
C LEU A 216 -5.85 -14.43 13.50
N ARG A 217 -5.50 -15.48 12.75
CA ARG A 217 -5.37 -16.84 13.33
C ARG A 217 -4.19 -16.95 14.28
N ALA A 218 -3.06 -16.31 13.99
CA ALA A 218 -1.85 -16.41 14.80
C ALA A 218 -1.83 -15.43 15.99
N ALA A 219 -2.57 -14.33 15.91
CA ALA A 219 -2.70 -13.30 16.93
C ALA A 219 -4.18 -12.84 17.01
N PRO A 220 -5.08 -13.66 17.61
CA PRO A 220 -6.52 -13.40 17.58
C PRO A 220 -6.97 -12.17 18.39
N ASP A 221 -6.12 -11.70 19.27
CA ASP A 221 -6.31 -10.51 20.10
C ASP A 221 -5.80 -9.20 19.43
N CYS A 222 -5.23 -9.28 18.23
CA CYS A 222 -4.85 -8.08 17.48
C CYS A 222 -6.08 -7.43 16.82
N ARG A 223 -6.05 -6.11 16.71
CA ARG A 223 -6.97 -5.34 15.88
C ARG A 223 -6.36 -5.14 14.49
N LEU A 224 -7.16 -5.25 13.43
CA LEU A 224 -6.64 -5.17 12.07
C LEU A 224 -7.38 -4.09 11.27
N SER A 225 -6.61 -3.17 10.70
CA SER A 225 -7.04 -2.24 9.66
C SER A 225 -6.26 -2.48 8.37
N VAL A 226 -6.80 -2.00 7.26
CA VAL A 226 -6.23 -2.20 5.92
C VAL A 226 -6.02 -0.86 5.21
N ALA A 227 -4.87 -0.70 4.55
CA ALA A 227 -4.60 0.41 3.66
C ALA A 227 -3.96 -0.08 2.36
N VAL A 228 -4.60 0.19 1.22
CA VAL A 228 -4.05 -0.11 -0.09
C VAL A 228 -3.84 1.17 -0.90
N LEU A 229 -2.79 1.21 -1.73
CA LEU A 229 -2.53 2.40 -2.53
C LEU A 229 -3.62 2.60 -3.58
N ALA A 230 -4.12 1.51 -4.20
CA ALA A 230 -5.13 1.65 -5.24
C ALA A 230 -6.11 0.48 -5.32
N VAL A 231 -7.33 0.79 -5.75
CA VAL A 231 -8.42 -0.16 -6.06
C VAL A 231 -8.98 0.10 -7.47
N PRO A 232 -9.50 -0.91 -8.18
CA PRO A 232 -10.12 -0.72 -9.49
C PRO A 232 -11.36 0.19 -9.38
N GLN A 233 -11.43 1.25 -10.19
CA GLN A 233 -12.57 2.17 -10.20
C GLN A 233 -13.90 1.47 -10.53
N ARG A 234 -13.88 0.50 -11.45
CA ARG A 234 -15.08 -0.23 -11.88
C ARG A 234 -15.73 -1.06 -10.77
N GLU A 235 -14.96 -1.47 -9.75
CA GLU A 235 -15.45 -2.33 -8.66
C GLU A 235 -15.78 -1.54 -7.40
N PHE A 236 -15.17 -0.37 -7.21
CA PHE A 236 -15.23 0.40 -5.98
C PHE A 236 -15.62 1.88 -6.20
N GLY A 237 -15.75 2.32 -7.45
CA GLY A 237 -16.25 3.65 -7.76
C GLY A 237 -17.75 3.72 -7.46
N LEU A 238 -18.22 4.87 -6.98
CA LEU A 238 -19.63 5.16 -6.95
C LEU A 238 -20.11 5.24 -8.41
N ASP A 239 -21.12 4.46 -8.76
CA ASP A 239 -21.79 4.59 -10.06
C ASP A 239 -22.28 6.04 -10.17
N GLY A 240 -21.67 6.79 -11.10
CA GLY A 240 -22.04 8.14 -11.44
C GLY A 240 -23.16 8.17 -12.47
#